data_6d52bf2fb8ee67122e3088ad919712cf
#
_entry.id   6d52bf2fb8ee67122e3088ad919712cf
#
_cell.length_a   1.000
_cell.length_b   1.000
_cell.length_c   1.000
_cell.angle_alpha   90.00
_cell.angle_beta   90.00
_cell.angle_gamma   90.00
#
_symmetry.space_group_name_H-M   'P 1'
#
loop_
_entity.id
_entity.type
_entity.pdbx_description
1 polymer ?
#
loop_
_entity_poly.entity_id
_entity_poly.type
_entity_poly.pdbx_seq_one_letter_code
_entity_poly.pdbx_strand_id
1 'polypeptide(L)'
;MNKNISRRQKGFTLIEVMIVVAIVGILTAIALPSYNEYIRRGHRAEARAALLQGAQWMERAATATGTYPLTASFPTTLTTMQSGRYTVAVASPPASAASGTAFTLTATPAGAQVGDKCGNYTLTHTGVR
;
A
#
# COMPACT_ATOMS: atom_id res chain seq x y z
N MET A 1 9.11 -22.09 -65.71
CA MET A 1 8.62 -23.25 -64.97
C MET A 1 8.74 -22.92 -63.48
N ASN A 2 7.68 -22.32 -62.88
CA ASN A 2 7.69 -21.92 -61.47
C ASN A 2 7.28 -23.09 -60.59
N LYS A 3 8.22 -23.64 -59.83
CA LYS A 3 7.93 -24.58 -58.75
C LYS A 3 7.39 -23.79 -57.57
N ASN A 4 6.08 -23.74 -57.40
CA ASN A 4 5.46 -23.31 -56.15
C ASN A 4 5.76 -24.34 -55.06
N ILE A 5 6.76 -24.06 -54.25
CA ILE A 5 7.03 -24.83 -53.03
C ILE A 5 5.98 -24.39 -52.02
N SER A 6 4.85 -25.08 -51.93
CA SER A 6 3.89 -24.89 -50.85
C SER A 6 4.56 -25.34 -49.55
N ARG A 7 5.04 -24.40 -48.77
CA ARG A 7 5.47 -24.64 -47.40
C ARG A 7 4.23 -25.08 -46.62
N ARG A 8 4.14 -26.36 -46.28
CA ARG A 8 3.15 -26.88 -45.35
C ARG A 8 3.37 -26.17 -44.01
N GLN A 9 2.51 -25.22 -43.68
CA GLN A 9 2.42 -24.66 -42.37
C GLN A 9 1.97 -25.75 -41.41
N LYS A 10 2.86 -26.19 -40.52
CA LYS A 10 2.52 -27.11 -39.45
C LYS A 10 1.84 -26.29 -38.36
N GLY A 11 0.55 -26.49 -38.16
CA GLY A 11 -0.21 -25.95 -37.04
C GLY A 11 0.04 -26.74 -35.76
N PHE A 12 -0.38 -26.19 -34.62
CA PHE A 12 -0.37 -26.88 -33.34
C PHE A 12 -1.43 -28.00 -33.29
N THR A 13 -1.14 -29.06 -32.54
CA THR A 13 -2.13 -30.10 -32.26
C THR A 13 -3.04 -29.68 -31.13
N LEU A 14 -4.27 -30.22 -31.09
CA LEU A 14 -5.22 -29.92 -30.00
C LEU A 14 -4.67 -30.32 -28.63
N ILE A 15 -4.02 -31.46 -28.51
CA ILE A 15 -3.43 -31.93 -27.26
C ILE A 15 -2.29 -31.02 -26.77
N GLU A 16 -1.50 -30.50 -27.69
CA GLU A 16 -0.40 -29.55 -27.37
C GLU A 16 -0.96 -28.26 -26.78
N VAL A 17 -2.01 -27.68 -27.32
CA VAL A 17 -2.70 -26.51 -26.80
C VAL A 17 -3.32 -26.81 -25.44
N MET A 18 -3.93 -27.97 -25.25
CA MET A 18 -4.52 -28.38 -23.97
C MET A 18 -3.46 -28.50 -22.86
N ILE A 19 -2.29 -29.06 -23.15
CA ILE A 19 -1.18 -29.15 -22.19
C ILE A 19 -0.67 -27.77 -21.83
N VAL A 20 -0.49 -26.88 -22.80
CA VAL A 20 -0.04 -25.50 -22.55
C VAL A 20 -1.03 -24.75 -21.66
N VAL A 21 -2.33 -24.84 -21.94
CA VAL A 21 -3.38 -24.21 -21.13
C VAL A 21 -3.38 -24.77 -19.72
N ALA A 22 -3.21 -26.07 -19.54
CA ALA A 22 -3.14 -26.70 -18.23
C ALA A 22 -1.94 -26.19 -17.41
N ILE A 23 -0.75 -26.09 -18.03
CA ILE A 23 0.45 -25.57 -17.37
C ILE A 23 0.28 -24.12 -17.00
N VAL A 24 -0.22 -23.28 -17.90
CA VAL A 24 -0.49 -21.86 -17.63
C VAL A 24 -1.50 -21.69 -16.50
N GLY A 25 -2.56 -22.50 -16.48
CA GLY A 25 -3.56 -22.51 -15.42
C GLY A 25 -2.96 -22.81 -14.03
N ILE A 26 -2.12 -23.84 -13.94
CA ILE A 26 -1.45 -24.23 -12.70
C ILE A 26 -0.49 -23.13 -12.22
N LEU A 27 0.35 -22.60 -13.11
CA LEU A 27 1.29 -21.53 -12.77
C LEU A 27 0.58 -20.26 -12.33
N THR A 28 -0.51 -19.89 -12.98
CA THR A 28 -1.32 -18.72 -12.64
C THR A 28 -1.97 -18.88 -11.27
N ALA A 29 -2.47 -20.05 -10.94
CA ALA A 29 -3.11 -20.32 -9.64
C ALA A 29 -2.14 -20.12 -8.47
N ILE A 30 -0.85 -20.36 -8.67
CA ILE A 30 0.19 -20.13 -7.64
C ILE A 30 0.69 -18.67 -7.67
N ALA A 31 0.87 -18.10 -8.86
CA ALA A 31 1.48 -16.79 -9.05
C ALA A 31 0.58 -15.63 -8.60
N LEU A 32 -0.72 -15.68 -8.84
CA LEU A 32 -1.65 -14.60 -8.52
C LEU A 32 -1.72 -14.27 -7.02
N PRO A 33 -1.92 -15.23 -6.10
CA PRO A 33 -1.95 -14.90 -4.67
C PRO A 33 -0.61 -14.38 -4.16
N SER A 34 0.51 -14.90 -4.66
CA SER A 34 1.85 -14.42 -4.31
C SER A 34 2.09 -12.98 -4.77
N TYR A 35 1.64 -12.65 -5.98
CA TYR A 35 1.73 -11.30 -6.53
C TYR A 35 0.89 -10.29 -5.75
N ASN A 36 -0.33 -10.65 -5.35
CA ASN A 36 -1.21 -9.82 -4.53
C ASN A 36 -0.59 -9.51 -3.16
N GLU A 37 0.03 -10.48 -2.52
CA GLU A 37 0.74 -10.27 -1.25
C GLU A 37 1.95 -9.35 -1.43
N TYR A 38 2.68 -9.47 -2.53
CA TYR A 38 3.79 -8.58 -2.86
C TYR A 38 3.33 -7.13 -3.00
N ILE A 39 2.22 -6.89 -3.71
CA ILE A 39 1.62 -5.55 -3.85
C ILE A 39 1.20 -5.01 -2.48
N ARG A 40 0.56 -5.81 -1.66
CA ARG A 40 0.14 -5.42 -0.31
C ARG A 40 1.32 -5.00 0.57
N ARG A 41 2.45 -5.70 0.48
CA ARG A 41 3.70 -5.33 1.18
C ARG A 41 4.23 -3.97 0.73
N GLY A 42 4.17 -3.67 -0.55
CA GLY A 42 4.51 -2.36 -1.11
C GLY A 42 3.66 -1.24 -0.51
N HIS A 43 2.34 -1.43 -0.44
CA HIS A 43 1.43 -0.45 0.16
C HIS A 43 1.60 -0.31 1.68
N ARG A 44 1.98 -1.38 2.39
CA ARG A 44 2.34 -1.30 3.81
C ARG A 44 3.59 -0.44 4.03
N ALA A 45 4.59 -0.57 3.17
CA ALA A 45 5.78 0.28 3.21
C ALA A 45 5.44 1.76 2.95
N GLU A 46 4.55 2.02 2.01
CA GLU A 46 4.02 3.36 1.73
C GLU A 46 3.29 3.95 2.95
N ALA A 47 2.47 3.16 3.64
CA ALA A 47 1.79 3.57 4.87
C ALA A 47 2.78 3.98 5.97
N ARG A 48 3.83 3.20 6.18
CA ARG A 48 4.88 3.52 7.16
C ARG A 48 5.61 4.81 6.79
N ALA A 49 5.93 5.01 5.52
CA ALA A 49 6.56 6.23 5.04
C ALA A 49 5.65 7.45 5.26
N ALA A 50 4.35 7.33 5.01
CA ALA A 50 3.39 8.39 5.25
C ALA A 50 3.24 8.75 6.74
N LEU A 51 3.26 7.76 7.63
CA LEU A 51 3.27 7.99 9.08
C LEU A 51 4.52 8.77 9.52
N LEU A 52 5.69 8.39 9.02
CA LEU A 52 6.95 9.10 9.30
C LEU A 52 6.92 10.54 8.78
N GLN A 53 6.37 10.75 7.60
CA GLN A 53 6.22 12.08 7.01
C GLN A 53 5.28 12.96 7.85
N GLY A 54 4.16 12.42 8.30
CA GLY A 54 3.23 13.09 9.21
C GLY A 54 3.88 13.42 10.55
N ALA A 55 4.64 12.50 11.14
CA ALA A 55 5.38 12.72 12.38
C ALA A 55 6.44 13.81 12.22
N GLN A 56 7.19 13.83 11.13
CA GLN A 56 8.16 14.90 10.85
C GLN A 56 7.51 16.28 10.73
N TRP A 57 6.33 16.35 10.13
CA TRP A 57 5.57 17.59 10.07
C TRP A 57 5.18 18.07 11.47
N MET A 58 4.66 17.17 12.31
CA MET A 58 4.27 17.48 13.71
C MET A 58 5.46 17.93 14.53
N GLU A 59 6.60 17.27 14.40
CA GLU A 59 7.84 17.65 15.12
C GLU A 59 8.37 19.01 14.69
N ARG A 60 8.36 19.31 13.39
CA ARG A 60 8.77 20.63 12.88
C ARG A 60 7.86 21.74 13.38
N ALA A 61 6.55 21.51 13.39
CA ALA A 61 5.59 22.46 13.90
C ALA A 61 5.78 22.68 15.41
N ALA A 62 6.00 21.62 16.18
CA ALA A 62 6.28 21.70 17.61
C ALA A 62 7.60 22.44 17.91
N THR A 63 8.62 22.26 17.09
CA THR A 63 9.89 22.98 17.23
C THR A 63 9.71 24.49 17.06
N ALA A 64 8.81 24.90 16.17
CA ALA A 64 8.53 26.31 15.94
C ALA A 64 7.68 26.98 17.03
N THR A 65 6.76 26.25 17.64
CA THR A 65 5.73 26.79 18.56
C THR A 65 5.88 26.31 20.01
N GLY A 66 6.69 25.29 20.26
CA GLY A 66 6.88 24.66 21.56
C GLY A 66 5.81 23.62 21.94
N THR A 67 4.78 23.45 21.13
CA THR A 67 3.69 22.49 21.36
C THR A 67 3.26 21.81 20.04
N TYR A 68 2.73 20.60 20.15
CA TYR A 68 2.16 19.93 18.96
C TYR A 68 0.88 20.64 18.52
N PRO A 69 0.71 20.86 17.19
CA PRO A 69 -0.53 21.40 16.65
C PRO A 69 -1.72 20.49 16.93
N LEU A 70 -2.91 21.09 17.01
CA LEU A 70 -4.15 20.34 17.15
C LEU A 70 -4.48 19.58 15.85
N THR A 71 -5.32 18.55 15.98
CA THR A 71 -5.79 17.72 14.85
C THR A 71 -6.29 18.55 13.66
N ALA A 72 -7.03 19.64 13.91
CA ALA A 72 -7.57 20.50 12.86
C ALA A 72 -6.49 21.24 12.04
N SER A 73 -5.28 21.37 12.55
CA SER A 73 -4.16 22.03 11.86
C SER A 73 -3.33 21.08 11.00
N PHE A 74 -3.62 19.77 11.06
CA PHE A 74 -2.88 18.78 10.27
C PHE A 74 -3.23 18.91 8.79
N PRO A 75 -2.22 19.00 7.88
CA PRO A 75 -2.48 19.22 6.47
C PRO A 75 -3.26 18.07 5.84
N THR A 76 -4.32 18.39 5.12
CA THR A 76 -5.13 17.39 4.39
C THR A 76 -4.32 16.66 3.31
N THR A 77 -3.28 17.27 2.77
CA THR A 77 -2.35 16.66 1.81
C THR A 77 -1.58 15.47 2.39
N LEU A 78 -1.43 15.41 3.72
CA LEU A 78 -0.78 14.30 4.41
C LEU A 78 -1.77 13.23 4.89
N THR A 79 -3.08 13.45 4.76
CA THR A 79 -4.11 12.50 5.19
C THR A 79 -4.43 11.45 4.13
N THR A 80 -4.16 11.72 2.87
CA THR A 80 -4.41 10.82 1.74
C THR A 80 -3.13 10.47 1.03
N MET A 81 -3.03 9.22 0.60
CA MET A 81 -1.93 8.76 -0.25
C MET A 81 -2.37 8.75 -1.71
N GLN A 82 -1.42 8.97 -2.60
CA GLN A 82 -1.66 8.95 -4.04
C GLN A 82 -2.22 7.61 -4.53
N SER A 83 -1.80 6.50 -3.91
CA SER A 83 -2.31 5.16 -4.23
C SER A 83 -3.75 4.92 -3.77
N GLY A 84 -4.27 5.70 -2.81
CA GLY A 84 -5.58 5.49 -2.20
C GLY A 84 -5.71 4.21 -1.36
N ARG A 85 -4.58 3.58 -1.00
CA ARG A 85 -4.55 2.30 -0.27
C ARG A 85 -4.56 2.43 1.25
N TYR A 86 -4.20 3.60 1.75
CA TYR A 86 -4.26 3.97 3.16
C TYR A 86 -4.71 5.41 3.32
N THR A 87 -5.33 5.70 4.44
CA THR A 87 -5.59 7.06 4.90
C THR A 87 -4.90 7.28 6.22
N VAL A 88 -4.33 8.47 6.41
CA VAL A 88 -3.64 8.84 7.65
C VAL A 88 -4.49 9.83 8.42
N ALA A 89 -4.70 9.56 9.70
CA ALA A 89 -5.36 10.46 10.64
C ALA A 89 -4.44 10.77 11.80
N VAL A 90 -4.54 11.97 12.36
CA VAL A 90 -3.84 12.38 13.57
C VAL A 90 -4.82 12.61 14.69
N ALA A 91 -4.52 12.11 15.87
CA ALA A 91 -5.14 12.50 17.13
C ALA A 91 -4.16 13.38 17.91
N SER A 92 -4.44 14.68 18.03
CA SER A 92 -3.62 15.64 18.74
C SER A 92 -4.51 16.66 19.49
N PRO A 93 -4.63 16.53 20.80
CA PRO A 93 -4.07 15.46 21.65
C PRO A 93 -4.81 14.13 21.47
N PRO A 94 -4.16 12.99 21.75
CA PRO A 94 -4.90 11.75 22.01
C PRO A 94 -5.79 11.92 23.25
N ALA A 95 -6.82 11.08 23.37
CA ALA A 95 -7.80 11.18 24.47
C ALA A 95 -7.19 11.11 25.88
N SER A 96 -6.00 10.54 26.02
CA SER A 96 -5.28 10.36 27.29
C SER A 96 -4.24 11.44 27.60
N ALA A 97 -4.07 12.46 26.75
CA ALA A 97 -2.99 13.45 26.89
C ALA A 97 -3.51 14.89 26.89
N ALA A 98 -2.75 15.77 27.55
CA ALA A 98 -3.02 17.19 27.52
C ALA A 98 -2.72 17.81 26.14
N SER A 99 -3.41 18.89 25.81
CA SER A 99 -3.22 19.60 24.56
C SER A 99 -1.77 20.02 24.32
N GLY A 100 -1.25 19.75 23.14
CA GLY A 100 0.09 20.13 22.74
C GLY A 100 1.23 19.23 23.25
N THR A 101 0.94 18.21 24.06
CA THR A 101 1.97 17.35 24.68
C THR A 101 2.24 16.05 23.94
N ALA A 102 1.29 15.60 23.13
CA ALA A 102 1.38 14.31 22.45
C ALA A 102 0.55 14.29 21.18
N PHE A 103 0.88 13.38 20.27
CA PHE A 103 0.06 13.01 19.11
C PHE A 103 0.14 11.51 18.84
N THR A 104 -0.84 11.01 18.16
CA THR A 104 -0.84 9.66 17.58
C THR A 104 -1.31 9.73 16.12
N LEU A 105 -0.51 9.19 15.23
CA LEU A 105 -0.86 9.03 13.82
C LEU A 105 -1.35 7.60 13.58
N THR A 106 -2.39 7.46 12.80
CA THR A 106 -2.95 6.15 12.43
C THR A 106 -3.12 6.08 10.92
N ALA A 107 -2.53 5.07 10.30
CA ALA A 107 -2.77 4.72 8.91
C ALA A 107 -3.79 3.58 8.86
N THR A 108 -4.92 3.83 8.20
CA THR A 108 -6.02 2.88 8.06
C THR A 108 -6.08 2.37 6.64
N PRO A 109 -6.14 1.04 6.40
CA PRO A 109 -6.32 0.47 5.07
C PRO A 109 -7.58 0.98 4.38
N ALA A 110 -7.46 1.30 3.10
CA ALA A 110 -8.54 1.78 2.26
C ALA A 110 -8.56 1.05 0.91
N GLY A 111 -9.69 1.10 0.20
CA GLY A 111 -9.82 0.49 -1.11
C GLY A 111 -9.51 -1.01 -1.10
N ALA A 112 -8.70 -1.48 -2.03
CA ALA A 112 -8.32 -2.90 -2.12
C ALA A 112 -7.40 -3.39 -1.00
N GLN A 113 -6.89 -2.50 -0.15
CA GLN A 113 -6.08 -2.85 1.03
C GLN A 113 -6.95 -3.16 2.26
N VAL A 114 -8.23 -2.84 2.23
CA VAL A 114 -9.19 -3.22 3.28
C VAL A 114 -9.19 -4.75 3.44
N GLY A 115 -9.13 -5.21 4.69
CA GLY A 115 -9.02 -6.64 5.00
C GLY A 115 -7.59 -7.19 4.96
N ASP A 116 -6.58 -6.33 4.80
CA ASP A 116 -5.19 -6.74 4.98
C ASP A 116 -4.96 -7.25 6.40
N LYS A 117 -4.26 -8.39 6.51
CA LYS A 117 -3.99 -9.06 7.79
C LYS A 117 -3.23 -8.19 8.80
N CYS A 118 -2.49 -7.19 8.34
CA CYS A 118 -1.73 -6.30 9.22
C CYS A 118 -2.58 -5.17 9.82
N GLY A 119 -3.78 -4.90 9.28
CA GLY A 119 -4.69 -3.88 9.79
C GLY A 119 -4.10 -2.47 9.78
N ASN A 120 -4.41 -1.71 10.82
CA ASN A 120 -3.95 -0.33 10.98
C ASN A 120 -2.50 -0.27 11.45
N TYR A 121 -1.79 0.79 11.04
CA TYR A 121 -0.50 1.16 11.59
C TYR A 121 -0.63 2.43 12.43
N THR A 122 0.06 2.47 13.55
CA THR A 122 0.08 3.65 14.43
C THR A 122 1.51 4.11 14.65
N LEU A 123 1.67 5.41 14.90
CA LEU A 123 2.93 6.01 15.28
C LEU A 123 2.67 7.12 16.30
N THR A 124 3.27 7.01 17.48
CA THR A 124 3.13 7.99 18.54
C THR A 124 4.29 9.01 18.50
N HIS A 125 4.12 10.13 19.24
CA HIS A 125 5.16 11.13 19.40
C HIS A 125 6.46 10.58 20.04
N THR A 126 6.39 9.46 20.74
CA THR A 126 7.57 8.77 21.32
C THR A 126 8.20 7.75 20.37
N GLY A 127 7.67 7.60 19.16
CA GLY A 127 8.16 6.64 18.17
C GLY A 127 7.65 5.21 18.37
N VAL A 128 6.71 4.97 19.28
CA VAL A 128 6.07 3.66 19.47
C VAL A 128 5.13 3.38 18.27
N ARG A 129 5.22 2.16 17.75
CA ARG A 129 4.47 1.66 16.59
C ARG A 129 3.55 0.52 16.97
#